data_28e1a2ba5b99075cba31b6957d250c44
#
_entry.id   28e1a2ba5b99075cba31b6957d250c44
#
_cell.length_a   1.000
_cell.length_b   1.000
_cell.length_c   1.000
_cell.angle_alpha   90.00
_cell.angle_beta   90.00
_cell.angle_gamma   90.00
#
_symmetry.space_group_name_H-M   'P 1'
#
loop_
_entity.id
_entity.type
_entity.pdbx_description
1 polymer ?
#
loop_
_entity_poly.entity_id
_entity_poly.type
_entity_poly.pdbx_seq_one_letter_code
_entity_poly.pdbx_strand_id
1 'polypeptide(L)'
;MWSLPSVDSTLAEGAEYSFPVGYPENVLAKDEHVVLHRHPHWGRLTVPALLLIVASAAAAFIAGYVNTLNWEPNAKNTVHLVIAGIWLILVLWLAVWPFLNWWTTHFVITDRRVMYRHGLVTRQGIDIPLARINSVEFRHSLIDRMLRTGTLIIESAAQDPLEFEDIPNVERVHSLLYHEVFDTLGSEEAPS
;
A
#
# COMPACT_ATOMS: atom_id res chain seq x y z
N MET A 1 1.60 -3.66 -54.47
CA MET A 1 0.37 -3.06 -53.94
C MET A 1 -0.10 -3.96 -52.80
N TRP A 2 0.47 -3.78 -51.61
CA TRP A 2 0.16 -4.55 -50.40
C TRP A 2 -0.68 -3.67 -49.51
N SER A 3 -1.97 -4.00 -49.38
CA SER A 3 -2.88 -3.35 -48.45
C SER A 3 -2.62 -3.87 -47.04
N LEU A 4 -2.27 -2.99 -46.13
CA LEU A 4 -2.21 -3.27 -44.70
C LEU A 4 -3.62 -3.60 -44.20
N PRO A 5 -3.80 -4.58 -43.31
CA PRO A 5 -5.08 -4.82 -42.70
C PRO A 5 -5.42 -3.67 -41.76
N SER A 6 -6.63 -3.13 -41.88
CA SER A 6 -7.19 -2.14 -40.99
C SER A 6 -7.16 -2.65 -39.56
N VAL A 7 -6.48 -1.91 -38.67
CA VAL A 7 -6.55 -2.12 -37.23
C VAL A 7 -8.00 -1.91 -36.81
N ASP A 8 -8.58 -2.99 -36.30
CA ASP A 8 -9.96 -3.02 -35.84
C ASP A 8 -10.12 -2.08 -34.64
N SER A 9 -10.80 -0.96 -34.85
CA SER A 9 -11.08 0.07 -33.85
C SER A 9 -12.02 -0.41 -32.73
N THR A 10 -12.44 -1.68 -32.75
CA THR A 10 -13.36 -2.25 -31.77
C THR A 10 -12.69 -2.78 -30.48
N LEU A 11 -11.34 -2.79 -30.41
CA LEU A 11 -10.64 -3.22 -29.20
C LEU A 11 -10.31 -2.08 -28.21
N ALA A 12 -10.60 -0.84 -28.60
CA ALA A 12 -10.37 0.33 -27.74
C ALA A 12 -11.59 0.74 -26.88
N GLU A 13 -12.75 0.10 -27.11
CA GLU A 13 -14.03 0.48 -26.49
C GLU A 13 -14.48 -0.63 -25.53
N GLY A 14 -13.86 -0.75 -24.36
CA GLY A 14 -14.29 -1.77 -23.41
C GLY A 14 -13.49 -1.95 -22.13
N ALA A 15 -12.39 -1.25 -21.94
CA ALA A 15 -11.74 -1.20 -20.63
C ALA A 15 -12.27 0.00 -19.85
N GLU A 16 -13.54 -0.05 -19.48
CA GLU A 16 -14.09 0.78 -18.43
C GLU A 16 -13.37 0.40 -17.14
N TYR A 17 -12.24 1.10 -16.87
CA TYR A 17 -11.53 0.97 -15.60
C TYR A 17 -12.45 1.50 -14.51
N SER A 18 -13.23 0.57 -13.96
CA SER A 18 -14.02 0.78 -12.75
C SER A 18 -13.05 1.16 -11.63
N PHE A 19 -12.92 2.45 -11.36
CA PHE A 19 -12.16 2.95 -10.23
C PHE A 19 -12.79 2.41 -8.94
N PRO A 20 -12.03 1.76 -8.06
CA PRO A 20 -12.57 1.37 -6.76
C PRO A 20 -12.98 2.62 -6.00
N VAL A 21 -14.17 2.57 -5.44
CA VAL A 21 -14.80 3.61 -4.62
C VAL A 21 -13.78 4.15 -3.60
N GLY A 22 -13.35 5.42 -3.76
CA GLY A 22 -12.49 6.08 -2.78
C GLY A 22 -11.35 6.97 -3.30
N TYR A 23 -11.01 6.88 -4.60
CA TYR A 23 -10.02 7.81 -5.16
C TYR A 23 -10.72 9.04 -5.73
N PRO A 24 -10.41 10.26 -5.27
CA PRO A 24 -11.04 11.47 -5.81
C PRO A 24 -10.53 11.74 -7.23
N GLU A 25 -11.37 11.53 -8.23
CA GLU A 25 -11.11 11.84 -9.64
C GLU A 25 -10.67 13.30 -9.88
N ASN A 26 -10.98 14.17 -8.91
CA ASN A 26 -10.67 15.61 -8.93
C ASN A 26 -9.16 15.94 -8.79
N VAL A 27 -8.30 14.95 -8.59
CA VAL A 27 -6.85 15.15 -8.40
C VAL A 27 -6.06 14.94 -9.69
N LEU A 28 -6.67 14.30 -10.69
CA LEU A 28 -6.07 14.09 -12.01
C LEU A 28 -6.13 15.38 -12.84
N ALA A 29 -5.06 15.68 -13.57
CA ALA A 29 -5.07 16.76 -14.55
C ALA A 29 -5.96 16.37 -15.75
N LYS A 30 -6.46 17.40 -16.50
CA LYS A 30 -7.10 17.14 -17.80
C LYS A 30 -6.12 16.37 -18.68
N ASP A 31 -6.54 15.26 -19.24
CA ASP A 31 -5.75 14.39 -20.11
C ASP A 31 -4.62 13.60 -19.39
N GLU A 32 -4.75 13.36 -18.08
CA GLU A 32 -3.87 12.47 -17.32
C GLU A 32 -4.52 11.08 -17.18
N HIS A 33 -3.83 10.03 -17.62
CA HIS A 33 -4.33 8.66 -17.61
C HIS A 33 -3.67 7.84 -16.49
N VAL A 34 -4.48 7.08 -15.76
CA VAL A 34 -3.98 6.16 -14.74
C VAL A 34 -3.47 4.89 -15.43
N VAL A 35 -2.18 4.64 -15.32
CA VAL A 35 -1.51 3.45 -15.84
C VAL A 35 -1.65 2.29 -14.84
N LEU A 36 -1.52 2.59 -13.55
CA LEU A 36 -1.59 1.58 -12.49
C LEU A 36 -2.17 2.18 -11.22
N HIS A 37 -3.13 1.47 -10.62
CA HIS A 37 -3.61 1.75 -9.27
C HIS A 37 -3.48 0.47 -8.43
N ARG A 38 -2.80 0.57 -7.27
CA ARG A 38 -2.59 -0.55 -6.36
C ARG A 38 -2.77 -0.12 -4.92
N HIS A 39 -3.31 -1.05 -4.12
CA HIS A 39 -3.26 -1.00 -2.67
C HIS A 39 -2.04 -1.81 -2.18
N PRO A 40 -1.43 -1.43 -1.06
CA PRO A 40 -0.43 -2.26 -0.40
C PRO A 40 -0.99 -3.66 -0.13
N HIS A 41 -0.13 -4.66 -0.16
CA HIS A 41 -0.55 -6.04 0.04
C HIS A 41 -1.04 -6.25 1.48
N TRP A 42 -2.10 -7.05 1.65
CA TRP A 42 -2.66 -7.41 2.96
C TRP A 42 -1.63 -8.10 3.89
N GLY A 43 -0.53 -8.60 3.34
CA GLY A 43 0.60 -9.16 4.08
C GLY A 43 1.14 -8.23 5.17
N ARG A 44 1.00 -6.90 5.02
CA ARG A 44 1.34 -5.91 6.03
C ARG A 44 0.58 -6.11 7.35
N LEU A 45 -0.60 -6.73 7.30
CA LEU A 45 -1.43 -6.99 8.47
C LEU A 45 -1.05 -8.30 9.20
N THR A 46 -0.19 -9.16 8.62
CA THR A 46 0.14 -10.47 9.20
C THR A 46 0.90 -10.34 10.52
N VAL A 47 1.90 -9.46 10.58
CA VAL A 47 2.69 -9.25 11.80
C VAL A 47 1.83 -8.70 12.94
N PRO A 48 1.07 -7.60 12.78
CA PRO A 48 0.19 -7.12 13.83
C PRO A 48 -0.90 -8.13 14.21
N ALA A 49 -1.42 -8.92 13.27
CA ALA A 49 -2.38 -9.99 13.58
C ALA A 49 -1.77 -11.10 14.44
N LEU A 50 -0.55 -11.55 14.13
CA LEU A 50 0.16 -12.54 14.95
C LEU A 50 0.44 -12.01 16.35
N LEU A 51 0.90 -10.76 16.47
CA LEU A 51 1.12 -10.12 17.77
C LEU A 51 -0.19 -10.04 18.58
N LEU A 52 -1.31 -9.74 17.94
CA LEU A 52 -2.61 -9.69 18.59
C LEU A 52 -3.05 -11.09 19.08
N ILE A 53 -2.81 -12.13 18.29
CA ILE A 53 -3.10 -13.52 18.69
C ILE A 53 -2.30 -13.89 19.96
N VAL A 54 -1.00 -13.59 19.96
CA VAL A 54 -0.12 -13.87 21.11
C VAL A 54 -0.57 -13.07 22.34
N ALA A 55 -0.86 -11.78 22.17
CA ALA A 55 -1.34 -10.92 23.25
C ALA A 55 -2.70 -11.41 23.81
N SER A 56 -3.61 -11.87 22.95
CA SER A 56 -4.91 -12.42 23.36
C SER A 56 -4.75 -13.72 24.12
N ALA A 57 -3.85 -14.61 23.67
CA ALA A 57 -3.54 -15.85 24.37
C ALA A 57 -2.94 -15.57 25.76
N ALA A 58 -2.02 -14.61 25.86
CA ALA A 58 -1.44 -14.20 27.13
C ALA A 58 -2.48 -13.58 28.07
N ALA A 59 -3.35 -12.71 27.58
CA ALA A 59 -4.42 -12.11 28.37
C ALA A 59 -5.40 -13.18 28.89
N ALA A 60 -5.79 -14.13 28.05
CA ALA A 60 -6.65 -15.22 28.42
C ALA A 60 -5.99 -16.15 29.47
N PHE A 61 -4.69 -16.44 29.29
CA PHE A 61 -3.93 -17.25 30.26
C PHE A 61 -3.86 -16.55 31.63
N ILE A 62 -3.53 -15.25 31.67
CA ILE A 62 -3.44 -14.47 32.90
C ILE A 62 -4.82 -14.40 33.57
N ALA A 63 -5.89 -14.15 32.81
CA ALA A 63 -7.26 -14.11 33.35
C ALA A 63 -7.68 -15.48 33.94
N GLY A 64 -7.33 -16.57 33.23
CA GLY A 64 -7.54 -17.92 33.73
C GLY A 64 -6.79 -18.22 35.03
N TYR A 65 -5.51 -17.80 35.11
CA TYR A 65 -4.68 -17.96 36.29
C TYR A 65 -5.24 -17.18 37.50
N VAL A 66 -5.71 -15.95 37.29
CA VAL A 66 -6.37 -15.16 38.36
C VAL A 66 -7.57 -15.88 38.97
N ASN A 67 -8.32 -16.66 38.20
CA ASN A 67 -9.44 -17.43 38.70
C ASN A 67 -9.02 -18.56 39.68
N THR A 68 -7.80 -19.09 39.56
CA THR A 68 -7.28 -20.10 40.46
C THR A 68 -6.83 -19.58 41.83
N LEU A 69 -6.62 -18.27 41.93
CA LEU A 69 -6.20 -17.62 43.18
C LEU A 69 -7.38 -17.50 44.15
N ASN A 70 -7.13 -17.65 45.44
CA ASN A 70 -8.13 -17.48 46.48
C ASN A 70 -8.31 -16.02 46.90
N TRP A 71 -8.60 -15.14 45.89
CA TRP A 71 -8.84 -13.73 46.13
C TRP A 71 -10.33 -13.43 46.31
N GLU A 72 -10.61 -12.35 46.99
CA GLU A 72 -11.96 -11.79 47.08
C GLU A 72 -12.57 -11.55 45.70
N PRO A 73 -13.88 -11.83 45.51
CA PRO A 73 -14.56 -11.68 44.24
C PRO A 73 -14.40 -10.27 43.61
N ASN A 74 -14.43 -9.23 44.42
CA ASN A 74 -14.27 -7.86 43.97
C ASN A 74 -12.85 -7.60 43.45
N ALA A 75 -11.82 -8.16 44.09
CA ALA A 75 -10.44 -8.05 43.62
C ALA A 75 -10.24 -8.75 42.28
N LYS A 76 -10.80 -9.96 42.12
CA LYS A 76 -10.78 -10.67 40.83
C LYS A 76 -11.44 -9.86 39.72
N ASN A 77 -12.62 -9.31 39.98
CA ASN A 77 -13.34 -8.47 39.02
C ASN A 77 -12.52 -7.25 38.59
N THR A 78 -11.89 -6.57 39.52
CA THR A 78 -11.03 -5.42 39.26
C THR A 78 -9.87 -5.83 38.35
N VAL A 79 -9.20 -6.95 38.64
CA VAL A 79 -8.08 -7.43 37.82
C VAL A 79 -8.55 -7.83 36.42
N HIS A 80 -9.69 -8.47 36.26
CA HIS A 80 -10.24 -8.77 34.94
C HIS A 80 -10.58 -7.53 34.15
N LEU A 81 -11.12 -6.49 34.77
CA LEU A 81 -11.39 -5.22 34.12
C LEU A 81 -10.09 -4.53 33.66
N VAL A 82 -9.02 -4.60 34.45
CA VAL A 82 -7.70 -4.08 34.06
C VAL A 82 -7.15 -4.86 32.88
N ILE A 83 -7.18 -6.19 32.92
CA ILE A 83 -6.74 -7.05 31.81
C ILE A 83 -7.55 -6.73 30.53
N ALA A 84 -8.86 -6.61 30.64
CA ALA A 84 -9.74 -6.28 29.52
C ALA A 84 -9.45 -4.88 28.95
N GLY A 85 -9.18 -3.89 29.81
CA GLY A 85 -8.80 -2.53 29.41
C GLY A 85 -7.48 -2.50 28.65
N ILE A 86 -6.45 -3.18 29.16
CA ILE A 86 -5.15 -3.30 28.49
C ILE A 86 -5.31 -4.04 27.14
N TRP A 87 -6.05 -5.13 27.13
CA TRP A 87 -6.31 -5.89 25.91
C TRP A 87 -7.05 -5.05 24.86
N LEU A 88 -8.05 -4.26 25.27
CA LEU A 88 -8.77 -3.37 24.35
C LEU A 88 -7.84 -2.32 23.72
N ILE A 89 -6.93 -1.74 24.51
CA ILE A 89 -5.92 -0.79 24.00
C ILE A 89 -5.01 -1.50 22.98
N LEU A 90 -4.57 -2.71 23.27
CA LEU A 90 -3.75 -3.50 22.34
C LEU A 90 -4.50 -3.81 21.04
N VAL A 91 -5.79 -4.16 21.10
CA VAL A 91 -6.63 -4.38 19.92
C VAL A 91 -6.70 -3.11 19.07
N LEU A 92 -6.97 -1.97 19.68
CA LEU A 92 -7.03 -0.68 18.96
C LEU A 92 -5.69 -0.35 18.30
N TRP A 93 -4.59 -0.62 18.96
CA TRP A 93 -3.25 -0.29 18.46
C TRP A 93 -2.72 -1.32 17.44
N LEU A 94 -2.90 -2.62 17.67
CA LEU A 94 -2.35 -3.68 16.83
C LEU A 94 -3.28 -4.12 15.70
N ALA A 95 -4.58 -3.91 15.80
CA ALA A 95 -5.53 -4.30 14.77
C ALA A 95 -6.14 -3.09 14.07
N VAL A 96 -6.80 -2.22 14.82
CA VAL A 96 -7.59 -1.14 14.22
C VAL A 96 -6.69 -0.12 13.53
N TRP A 97 -5.62 0.32 14.18
CA TRP A 97 -4.71 1.33 13.61
C TRP A 97 -4.02 0.86 12.32
N PRO A 98 -3.34 -0.32 12.26
CA PRO A 98 -2.72 -0.81 11.03
C PRO A 98 -3.74 -1.08 9.92
N PHE A 99 -4.93 -1.59 10.27
CA PHE A 99 -6.01 -1.83 9.32
C PHE A 99 -6.48 -0.52 8.66
N LEU A 100 -6.75 0.51 9.45
CA LEU A 100 -7.17 1.81 8.94
C LEU A 100 -6.09 2.46 8.09
N ASN A 101 -4.83 2.36 8.50
CA ASN A 101 -3.70 2.88 7.74
C ASN A 101 -3.52 2.14 6.41
N TRP A 102 -3.66 0.81 6.41
CA TRP A 102 -3.65 0.01 5.19
C TRP A 102 -4.80 0.38 4.25
N TRP A 103 -6.01 0.54 4.78
CA TRP A 103 -7.20 0.89 4.00
C TRP A 103 -7.07 2.25 3.31
N THR A 104 -6.40 3.22 3.96
CA THR A 104 -6.27 4.59 3.44
C THR A 104 -5.03 4.83 2.57
N THR A 105 -4.20 3.80 2.36
CA THR A 105 -2.99 3.92 1.56
C THR A 105 -3.26 3.54 0.12
N HIS A 106 -2.94 4.45 -0.81
CA HIS A 106 -3.10 4.27 -2.25
C HIS A 106 -1.79 4.59 -2.97
N PHE A 107 -1.41 3.73 -3.92
CA PHE A 107 -0.29 3.91 -4.83
C PHE A 107 -0.81 3.98 -6.25
N VAL A 108 -0.54 5.08 -6.95
CA VAL A 108 -1.05 5.35 -8.29
C VAL A 108 0.09 5.81 -9.18
N ILE A 109 0.23 5.18 -10.34
CA ILE A 109 1.12 5.62 -11.42
C ILE A 109 0.25 6.15 -12.54
N THR A 110 0.56 7.35 -13.00
CA THR A 110 -0.03 7.96 -14.19
C THR A 110 1.02 8.09 -15.29
N ASP A 111 0.61 8.49 -16.46
CA ASP A 111 1.47 8.82 -17.59
C ASP A 111 2.39 10.04 -17.34
N ARG A 112 2.18 10.81 -16.25
CA ARG A 112 2.91 12.05 -15.93
C ARG A 112 3.62 12.04 -14.60
N ARG A 113 3.12 11.30 -13.61
CA ARG A 113 3.65 11.31 -12.23
C ARG A 113 3.33 10.02 -11.48
N VAL A 114 4.12 9.78 -10.44
CA VAL A 114 3.81 8.78 -9.41
C VAL A 114 3.17 9.48 -8.23
N MET A 115 2.01 9.02 -7.82
CA MET A 115 1.28 9.55 -6.67
C MET A 115 1.20 8.50 -5.56
N TYR A 116 1.64 8.88 -4.37
CA TYR A 116 1.51 8.06 -3.18
C TYR A 116 0.75 8.85 -2.12
N ARG A 117 -0.34 8.30 -1.67
CA ARG A 117 -1.21 8.91 -0.66
C ARG A 117 -1.36 7.97 0.51
N HIS A 118 -1.06 8.45 1.70
CA HIS A 118 -1.23 7.69 2.93
C HIS A 118 -1.67 8.60 4.08
N GLY A 119 -2.25 7.98 5.12
CA GLY A 119 -2.63 8.64 6.36
C GLY A 119 -4.11 8.81 6.56
N LEU A 120 -4.55 8.48 7.78
CA LEU A 120 -5.93 8.54 8.21
C LEU A 120 -6.31 9.95 8.70
N VAL A 121 -5.47 10.55 9.55
CA VAL A 121 -5.71 11.85 10.20
C VAL A 121 -5.02 12.97 9.44
N THR A 122 -3.75 12.77 9.11
CA THR A 122 -2.98 13.70 8.28
C THR A 122 -2.77 13.06 6.91
N ARG A 123 -3.46 13.56 5.90
CA ARG A 123 -3.29 13.09 4.52
C ARG A 123 -1.96 13.62 4.01
N GLN A 124 -0.98 12.76 3.92
CA GLN A 124 0.28 13.04 3.24
C GLN A 124 0.21 12.49 1.83
N GLY A 125 0.59 13.31 0.87
CA GLY A 125 0.66 12.93 -0.53
C GLY A 125 2.01 13.32 -1.08
N ILE A 126 2.64 12.40 -1.79
CA ILE A 126 3.88 12.64 -2.53
C ILE A 126 3.52 12.48 -4.00
N ASP A 127 3.78 13.53 -4.78
CA ASP A 127 3.58 13.53 -6.22
C ASP A 127 4.95 13.73 -6.87
N ILE A 128 5.45 12.72 -7.58
CA ILE A 128 6.76 12.74 -8.25
C ILE A 128 6.53 12.76 -9.76
N PRO A 129 6.83 13.87 -10.46
CA PRO A 129 6.80 13.89 -11.92
C PRO A 129 7.77 12.86 -12.50
N LEU A 130 7.36 12.10 -13.53
CA LEU A 130 8.20 11.10 -14.18
C LEU A 130 9.52 11.70 -14.69
N ALA A 131 9.48 12.93 -15.22
CA ALA A 131 10.65 13.66 -15.69
C ALA A 131 11.69 14.00 -14.60
N ARG A 132 11.38 13.83 -13.32
CA ARG A 132 12.29 14.04 -12.18
C ARG A 132 12.80 12.75 -11.56
N ILE A 133 12.43 11.59 -12.09
CA ILE A 133 12.89 10.29 -11.63
C ILE A 133 14.24 10.03 -12.26
N ASN A 134 15.25 9.83 -11.41
CA ASN A 134 16.62 9.52 -11.86
C ASN A 134 16.84 8.02 -11.96
N SER A 135 16.37 7.26 -10.96
CA SER A 135 16.47 5.81 -10.94
C SER A 135 15.25 5.18 -10.25
N VAL A 136 14.95 3.97 -10.67
CA VAL A 136 13.89 3.13 -10.07
C VAL A 136 14.54 1.80 -9.75
N GLU A 137 14.51 1.45 -8.48
CA GLU A 137 15.04 0.18 -7.98
C GLU A 137 13.93 -0.61 -7.28
N PHE A 138 14.10 -1.92 -7.18
CA PHE A 138 13.22 -2.73 -6.34
C PHE A 138 14.04 -3.67 -5.46
N ARG A 139 13.52 -3.98 -4.29
CA ARG A 139 14.12 -4.87 -3.31
C ARG A 139 13.09 -5.88 -2.81
N HIS A 140 13.52 -7.11 -2.65
CA HIS A 140 12.73 -8.17 -2.03
C HIS A 140 13.39 -8.63 -0.75
N SER A 141 12.64 -8.67 0.34
CA SER A 141 13.00 -9.45 1.52
C SER A 141 12.59 -10.92 1.35
N LEU A 142 13.03 -11.81 2.23
CA LEU A 142 12.61 -13.21 2.22
C LEU A 142 11.09 -13.36 2.40
N ILE A 143 10.50 -12.51 3.23
CA ILE A 143 9.06 -12.49 3.50
C ILE A 143 8.31 -11.97 2.26
N ASP A 144 8.83 -10.91 1.63
CA ASP A 144 8.26 -10.34 0.40
C ASP A 144 8.19 -11.36 -0.72
N ARG A 145 9.22 -12.18 -0.85
CA ARG A 145 9.28 -13.25 -1.84
C ARG A 145 8.19 -14.31 -1.63
N MET A 146 7.89 -14.64 -0.36
CA MET A 146 6.78 -15.54 -0.03
C MET A 146 5.42 -14.94 -0.35
N LEU A 147 5.26 -13.63 -0.12
CA LEU A 147 4.01 -12.89 -0.32
C LEU A 147 3.86 -12.33 -1.73
N ARG A 148 4.88 -12.49 -2.61
CA ARG A 148 4.95 -11.88 -3.95
C ARG A 148 4.79 -10.36 -3.90
N THR A 149 5.43 -9.75 -2.90
CA THR A 149 5.52 -8.31 -2.72
C THR A 149 6.97 -7.84 -2.83
N GLY A 150 7.21 -6.56 -2.69
CA GLY A 150 8.52 -5.97 -2.58
C GLY A 150 8.46 -4.49 -2.30
N THR A 151 9.63 -3.92 -2.09
CA THR A 151 9.82 -2.48 -1.89
C THR A 151 10.29 -1.86 -3.20
N LEU A 152 9.56 -0.86 -3.69
CA LEU A 152 9.96 -0.02 -4.81
C LEU A 152 10.68 1.21 -4.26
N ILE A 153 11.85 1.50 -4.79
CA ILE A 153 12.68 2.64 -4.40
C ILE A 153 12.76 3.58 -5.59
N ILE A 154 12.34 4.83 -5.40
CA ILE A 154 12.38 5.86 -6.44
C ILE A 154 13.33 6.95 -5.98
N GLU A 155 14.38 7.17 -6.75
CA GLU A 155 15.30 8.29 -6.56
C GLU A 155 14.90 9.47 -7.46
N SER A 156 14.74 10.62 -6.85
CA SER A 156 14.43 11.86 -7.54
C SER A 156 15.53 12.90 -7.29
N ALA A 157 15.80 13.75 -8.28
CA ALA A 157 16.82 14.79 -8.19
C ALA A 157 16.61 15.81 -7.05
N ALA A 158 15.44 15.85 -6.44
CA ALA A 158 15.06 16.89 -5.47
C ALA A 158 14.88 16.37 -4.03
N GLN A 159 14.93 15.08 -3.78
CA GLN A 159 14.60 14.48 -2.47
C GLN A 159 15.43 13.22 -2.22
N ASP A 160 15.53 12.84 -0.93
CA ASP A 160 16.06 11.54 -0.54
C ASP A 160 15.29 10.40 -1.20
N PRO A 161 15.90 9.23 -1.41
CA PRO A 161 15.23 8.07 -2.00
C PRO A 161 13.92 7.75 -1.28
N LEU A 162 12.85 7.61 -2.05
CA LEU A 162 11.53 7.29 -1.52
C LEU A 162 11.29 5.79 -1.63
N GLU A 163 11.02 5.15 -0.50
CA GLU A 163 10.75 3.73 -0.41
C GLU A 163 9.24 3.48 -0.26
N PHE A 164 8.70 2.65 -1.16
CA PHE A 164 7.30 2.21 -1.17
C PHE A 164 7.25 0.72 -0.87
N GLU A 165 6.90 0.39 0.36
CA GLU A 165 6.86 -0.99 0.85
C GLU A 165 5.57 -1.71 0.45
N ASP A 166 5.62 -3.06 0.50
CA ASP A 166 4.47 -3.96 0.33
C ASP A 166 3.74 -3.83 -1.03
N ILE A 167 4.47 -3.47 -2.09
CA ILE A 167 3.89 -3.38 -3.44
C ILE A 167 3.71 -4.78 -4.03
N PRO A 168 2.48 -5.19 -4.41
CA PRO A 168 2.25 -6.47 -5.06
C PRO A 168 2.90 -6.54 -6.44
N ASN A 169 3.61 -7.64 -6.73
CA ASN A 169 4.31 -7.85 -8.01
C ASN A 169 5.22 -6.67 -8.39
N VAL A 170 6.08 -6.25 -7.48
CA VAL A 170 6.93 -5.06 -7.63
C VAL A 170 7.78 -5.08 -8.90
N GLU A 171 8.24 -6.25 -9.37
CA GLU A 171 8.98 -6.38 -10.64
C GLU A 171 8.18 -5.88 -11.84
N ARG A 172 6.89 -6.21 -11.88
CA ARG A 172 5.99 -5.75 -12.94
C ARG A 172 5.75 -4.24 -12.84
N VAL A 173 5.59 -3.73 -11.62
CA VAL A 173 5.42 -2.29 -11.37
C VAL A 173 6.67 -1.53 -11.77
N HIS A 174 7.85 -2.05 -11.40
CA HIS A 174 9.13 -1.51 -11.81
C HIS A 174 9.28 -1.47 -13.34
N SER A 175 8.97 -2.58 -14.04
CA SER A 175 9.05 -2.65 -15.50
C SER A 175 8.11 -1.64 -16.18
N LEU A 176 6.88 -1.51 -15.70
CA LEU A 176 5.92 -0.53 -16.21
C LEU A 176 6.43 0.90 -16.01
N LEU A 177 6.87 1.22 -14.80
CA LEU A 177 7.38 2.56 -14.49
C LEU A 177 8.63 2.89 -15.30
N TYR A 178 9.53 1.90 -15.47
CA TYR A 178 10.73 2.08 -16.29
C TYR A 178 10.36 2.42 -17.75
N HIS A 179 9.40 1.72 -18.35
CA HIS A 179 8.93 2.02 -19.71
C HIS A 179 8.32 3.42 -19.79
N GLU A 180 7.45 3.80 -18.86
CA GLU A 180 6.84 5.15 -18.87
C GLU A 180 7.88 6.27 -18.76
N VAL A 181 8.88 6.11 -17.89
CA VAL A 181 9.96 7.09 -17.72
C VAL A 181 10.80 7.21 -18.99
N PHE A 182 11.21 6.09 -19.60
CA PHE A 182 12.10 6.14 -20.77
C PHE A 182 11.38 6.44 -22.07
N ASP A 183 10.13 6.03 -22.24
CA ASP A 183 9.32 6.39 -23.41
C ASP A 183 9.02 7.90 -23.44
N THR A 184 8.77 8.48 -22.25
CA THR A 184 8.57 9.94 -22.13
C THR A 184 9.83 10.72 -22.49
N LEU A 185 11.01 10.29 -22.03
CA LEU A 185 12.29 10.91 -22.36
C LEU A 185 12.67 10.72 -23.84
N GLY A 186 12.40 9.55 -24.42
CA GLY A 186 12.68 9.26 -25.83
C GLY A 186 11.79 10.03 -26.81
N SER A 187 10.59 10.42 -26.39
CA SER A 187 9.69 11.25 -27.23
C SER A 187 10.07 12.74 -27.26
N GLU A 188 10.81 13.23 -26.25
CA GLU A 188 11.31 14.62 -26.22
C GLU A 188 12.60 14.82 -27.02
N GLU A 189 13.38 13.74 -27.27
CA GLU A 189 14.64 13.83 -28.03
C GLU A 189 14.49 13.62 -29.54
N ALA A 190 13.29 13.38 -30.07
CA ALA A 190 13.08 13.28 -31.51
C ALA A 190 13.17 14.68 -32.16
N PRO A 191 14.25 14.99 -32.91
CA PRO A 191 14.38 16.30 -33.56
C PRO A 191 13.35 16.44 -34.68
N SER A 192 12.64 17.56 -34.66
CA SER A 192 11.74 18.04 -35.72
C SER A 192 12.47 18.39 -37.00
#